data_3846f68d3e0e6555b25c82fb65aa9c8f
#
_entry.id   3846f68d3e0e6555b25c82fb65aa9c8f
#
_cell.length_a   1.000
_cell.length_b   1.000
_cell.length_c   1.000
_cell.angle_alpha   90.00
_cell.angle_beta   90.00
_cell.angle_gamma   90.00
#
_symmetry.space_group_name_H-M   'P 1'
#
loop_
_entity.id
_entity.type
_entity.pdbx_description
1 polymer ?
#
loop_
_entity_poly.entity_id
_entity_poly.type
_entity_poly.pdbx_seq_one_letter_code
_entity_poly.pdbx_strand_id
1 'polypeptide(L)'
;MFFLKAAFCRVFQTAFRIALPFLPYREPQIVNTCAELGTVFRVEKIKSVLIVTDKGIVNNGLLFPLEETLKASNVAYTIYDKTQPNPTVHNVEDALALYNQQKCNALIAIGGGSSMDCAKAVGARVAYPKKSSGK
;
A
#
# COMPACT_ATOMS: atom_id res chain seq x y z
N MET A 1 -36.69 10.04 -2.19
CA MET A 1 -35.49 9.41 -2.76
C MET A 1 -34.26 9.52 -1.87
N PHE A 2 -34.02 10.69 -1.26
CA PHE A 2 -32.88 10.89 -0.37
C PHE A 2 -32.93 10.02 0.89
N PHE A 3 -34.11 9.85 1.47
CA PHE A 3 -34.30 9.03 2.69
C PHE A 3 -34.08 7.55 2.46
N LEU A 4 -34.44 7.02 1.31
CA LEU A 4 -34.26 5.60 0.96
C LEU A 4 -32.78 5.25 0.79
N LYS A 5 -32.00 6.16 0.17
CA LYS A 5 -30.55 5.95 0.04
C LYS A 5 -29.85 6.04 1.37
N ALA A 6 -30.23 6.99 2.22
CA ALA A 6 -29.66 7.10 3.57
C ALA A 6 -30.02 5.92 4.45
N ALA A 7 -31.26 5.44 4.39
CA ALA A 7 -31.69 4.24 5.10
C ALA A 7 -30.96 2.99 4.61
N PHE A 8 -30.80 2.84 3.30
CA PHE A 8 -30.04 1.74 2.71
C PHE A 8 -28.58 1.75 3.16
N CYS A 9 -27.92 2.93 3.16
CA CYS A 9 -26.56 3.06 3.63
C CYS A 9 -26.42 2.68 5.12
N ARG A 10 -27.36 3.09 5.96
CA ARG A 10 -27.35 2.75 7.40
C ARG A 10 -27.54 1.26 7.63
N VAL A 11 -28.47 0.64 6.92
CA VAL A 11 -28.70 -0.81 7.00
C VAL A 11 -27.46 -1.57 6.52
N PHE A 12 -26.87 -1.14 5.42
CA PHE A 12 -25.64 -1.73 4.89
C PHE A 12 -24.48 -1.59 5.89
N GLN A 13 -24.29 -0.40 6.44
CA GLN A 13 -23.25 -0.16 7.45
C GLN A 13 -23.45 -0.99 8.72
N THR A 14 -24.71 -1.13 9.17
CA THR A 14 -25.04 -1.95 10.35
C THR A 14 -24.80 -3.43 10.07
N ALA A 15 -25.23 -3.91 8.91
CA ALA A 15 -25.00 -5.30 8.49
C ALA A 15 -23.50 -5.59 8.36
N PHE A 16 -22.74 -4.67 7.78
CA PHE A 16 -21.29 -4.78 7.64
C PHE A 16 -20.59 -4.79 9.00
N ARG A 17 -21.06 -3.94 9.92
CA ARG A 17 -20.53 -3.86 11.28
C ARG A 17 -20.75 -5.15 12.08
N ILE A 18 -21.90 -5.80 11.89
CA ILE A 18 -22.21 -7.10 12.50
C ILE A 18 -21.38 -8.22 11.84
N ALA A 19 -21.16 -8.14 10.52
CA ALA A 19 -20.41 -9.14 9.79
C ALA A 19 -18.89 -9.06 10.00
N LEU A 20 -18.36 -7.89 10.37
CA LEU A 20 -16.92 -7.67 10.56
C LEU A 20 -16.22 -8.70 11.48
N PRO A 21 -16.78 -9.08 12.65
CA PRO A 21 -16.14 -10.07 13.51
C PRO A 21 -16.06 -11.47 12.90
N PHE A 22 -16.90 -11.76 11.93
CA PHE A 22 -16.97 -13.08 11.27
C PHE A 22 -16.17 -13.13 9.96
N LEU A 23 -15.70 -11.97 9.45
CA LEU A 23 -14.83 -11.90 8.29
C LEU A 23 -13.39 -12.20 8.71
N PRO A 24 -12.60 -12.87 7.87
CA PRO A 24 -11.17 -13.08 8.13
C PRO A 24 -10.42 -11.76 7.93
N TYR A 25 -10.70 -10.80 8.78
CA TYR A 25 -10.09 -9.47 8.77
C TYR A 25 -8.84 -9.50 9.65
N ARG A 26 -7.71 -9.19 9.04
CA ARG A 26 -6.47 -9.00 9.77
C ARG A 26 -6.39 -7.54 10.20
N GLU A 27 -6.42 -7.29 11.50
CA GLU A 27 -6.29 -5.94 12.02
C GLU A 27 -4.93 -5.35 11.62
N PRO A 28 -4.91 -4.07 11.16
CA PRO A 28 -3.64 -3.42 10.87
C PRO A 28 -2.85 -3.20 12.16
N GLN A 29 -1.58 -3.49 12.10
CA GLN A 29 -0.66 -3.22 13.20
C GLN A 29 -0.19 -1.77 13.10
N ILE A 30 -0.34 -1.03 14.20
CA ILE A 30 0.10 0.36 14.28
C ILE A 30 1.47 0.38 14.94
N VAL A 31 2.44 1.02 14.27
CA VAL A 31 3.78 1.27 14.80
C VAL A 31 4.01 2.78 14.92
N ASN A 32 4.76 3.20 15.89
CA ASN A 32 4.96 4.63 16.19
C ASN A 32 6.19 5.22 15.50
N THR A 33 7.15 4.40 15.15
CA THR A 33 8.40 4.84 14.52
C THR A 33 8.81 3.93 13.38
N CYS A 34 9.59 4.46 12.45
CA CYS A 34 10.17 3.65 11.37
C CYS A 34 11.07 2.54 11.92
N ALA A 35 11.73 2.76 13.05
CA ALA A 35 12.62 1.75 13.65
C ALA A 35 11.87 0.46 14.04
N GLU A 36 10.61 0.58 14.44
CA GLU A 36 9.77 -0.58 14.77
C GLU A 36 9.48 -1.48 13.56
N LEU A 37 9.56 -0.93 12.33
CA LEU A 37 9.40 -1.70 11.10
C LEU A 37 10.47 -2.77 10.94
N GLY A 38 11.65 -2.59 11.51
CA GLY A 38 12.71 -3.61 11.47
C GLY A 38 12.26 -4.95 12.04
N THR A 39 11.47 -4.93 13.11
CA THR A 39 10.87 -6.14 13.68
C THR A 39 9.86 -6.77 12.72
N VAL A 40 9.01 -5.94 12.10
CA VAL A 40 8.03 -6.41 11.11
C VAL A 40 8.73 -7.06 9.93
N PHE A 41 9.78 -6.45 9.40
CA PHE A 41 10.55 -7.01 8.28
C PHE A 41 11.11 -8.38 8.60
N ARG A 42 11.58 -8.58 9.82
CA ARG A 42 12.13 -9.85 10.27
C ARG A 42 11.05 -10.93 10.44
N VAL A 43 9.97 -10.57 11.12
CA VAL A 43 8.86 -11.50 11.41
C VAL A 43 8.17 -11.95 10.12
N GLU A 44 7.90 -11.01 9.21
CA GLU A 44 7.24 -11.28 7.93
C GLU A 44 8.22 -11.75 6.84
N LYS A 45 9.50 -11.89 7.15
CA LYS A 45 10.56 -12.32 6.23
C LYS A 45 10.63 -11.46 4.96
N ILE A 46 10.51 -10.15 5.13
CA ILE A 46 10.59 -9.18 4.04
C ILE A 46 12.05 -8.98 3.65
N LYS A 47 12.36 -9.17 2.38
CA LYS A 47 13.72 -9.07 1.85
C LYS A 47 13.89 -7.95 0.82
N SER A 48 12.84 -7.60 0.11
CA SER A 48 12.87 -6.57 -0.91
C SER A 48 11.52 -5.84 -0.95
N VAL A 49 11.58 -4.53 -0.94
CA VAL A 49 10.41 -3.65 -0.82
C VAL A 49 10.34 -2.71 -2.00
N LEU A 50 9.15 -2.49 -2.54
CA LEU A 50 8.87 -1.36 -3.42
C LEU A 50 8.26 -0.23 -2.60
N ILE A 51 8.90 0.93 -2.61
CA ILE A 51 8.38 2.15 -1.98
C ILE A 51 7.63 2.95 -3.04
N VAL A 52 6.32 3.11 -2.84
CA VAL A 52 5.46 3.89 -3.73
C VAL A 52 5.28 5.28 -3.11
N THR A 53 5.72 6.30 -3.81
CA THR A 53 5.75 7.67 -3.30
C THR A 53 5.64 8.67 -4.45
N ASP A 54 5.80 9.94 -4.16
CA ASP A 54 5.84 11.03 -5.13
C ASP A 54 7.16 11.79 -5.03
N LYS A 55 7.42 12.64 -6.03
CA LYS A 55 8.67 13.42 -6.11
C LYS A 55 8.83 14.42 -4.96
N GLY A 56 7.72 14.95 -4.44
CA GLY A 56 7.76 15.88 -3.31
C GLY A 56 8.32 15.22 -2.06
N ILE A 57 7.92 14.00 -1.78
CA ILE A 57 8.44 13.23 -0.64
C ILE A 57 9.94 12.95 -0.81
N VAL A 58 10.36 12.53 -2.00
CA VAL A 58 11.77 12.25 -2.29
C VAL A 58 12.62 13.50 -2.20
N ASN A 59 12.18 14.60 -2.83
CA ASN A 59 12.94 15.86 -2.88
C ASN A 59 13.10 16.52 -1.51
N ASN A 60 12.14 16.30 -0.60
CA ASN A 60 12.20 16.83 0.76
C ASN A 60 12.95 15.91 1.75
N GLY A 61 13.50 14.80 1.27
CA GLY A 61 14.27 13.88 2.12
C GLY A 61 13.44 13.12 3.15
N LEU A 62 12.13 13.00 2.95
CA LEU A 62 11.22 12.39 3.92
C LEU A 62 11.35 10.87 3.97
N LEU A 63 12.02 10.25 3.00
CA LEU A 63 12.29 8.82 3.00
C LEU A 63 13.48 8.42 3.89
N PHE A 64 14.29 9.37 4.33
CA PHE A 64 15.54 9.08 5.02
C PHE A 64 15.37 8.16 6.24
N PRO A 65 14.41 8.40 7.18
CA PRO A 65 14.23 7.49 8.31
C PRO A 65 13.88 6.06 7.91
N LEU A 66 13.07 5.89 6.85
CA LEU A 66 12.71 4.59 6.34
C LEU A 66 13.90 3.90 5.67
N GLU A 67 14.65 4.64 4.86
CA GLU A 67 15.86 4.11 4.20
C GLU A 67 16.90 3.62 5.22
N GLU A 68 17.12 4.37 6.30
CA GLU A 68 18.01 3.97 7.38
C GLU A 68 17.54 2.66 8.04
N THR A 69 16.24 2.53 8.30
CA THR A 69 15.66 1.31 8.87
C THR A 69 15.79 0.12 7.91
N LEU A 70 15.57 0.33 6.62
CA LEU A 70 15.72 -0.73 5.61
C LEU A 70 17.17 -1.20 5.50
N LYS A 71 18.12 -0.27 5.50
CA LYS A 71 19.56 -0.58 5.48
C LYS A 71 19.98 -1.35 6.74
N ALA A 72 19.55 -0.89 7.92
CA ALA A 72 19.84 -1.53 9.19
C ALA A 72 19.25 -2.93 9.29
N SER A 73 18.12 -3.17 8.62
CA SER A 73 17.44 -4.48 8.57
C SER A 73 17.94 -5.37 7.44
N ASN A 74 18.88 -4.88 6.63
CA ASN A 74 19.41 -5.58 5.46
C ASN A 74 18.32 -5.93 4.43
N VAL A 75 17.37 -5.02 4.23
CA VAL A 75 16.26 -5.15 3.28
C VAL A 75 16.57 -4.30 2.05
N ALA A 76 16.54 -4.92 0.87
CA ALA A 76 16.66 -4.21 -0.39
C ALA A 76 15.40 -3.39 -0.66
N TYR A 77 15.55 -2.24 -1.30
CA TYR A 77 14.39 -1.41 -1.65
C TYR A 77 14.56 -0.75 -3.01
N THR A 78 13.44 -0.48 -3.65
CA THR A 78 13.34 0.27 -4.89
C THR A 78 12.31 1.35 -4.71
N ILE A 79 12.55 2.54 -5.24
CA ILE A 79 11.66 3.70 -5.10
C ILE A 79 10.92 3.93 -6.41
N TYR A 80 9.59 3.97 -6.33
CA TYR A 80 8.74 4.45 -7.42
C TYR A 80 8.15 5.80 -7.00
N ASP A 81 8.63 6.87 -7.61
CA ASP A 81 8.33 8.26 -7.24
C ASP A 81 7.46 9.00 -8.26
N LYS A 82 6.86 8.28 -9.19
CA LYS A 82 6.10 8.85 -10.30
C LYS A 82 4.60 8.90 -10.07
N THR A 83 4.16 8.69 -8.84
CA THR A 83 2.74 8.76 -8.50
C THR A 83 2.23 10.19 -8.69
N GLN A 84 1.16 10.33 -9.48
CA GLN A 84 0.51 11.61 -9.76
C GLN A 84 -0.72 11.79 -8.87
N PRO A 85 -1.20 13.03 -8.66
CA PRO A 85 -2.55 13.23 -8.15
C PRO A 85 -3.54 12.48 -9.06
N ASN A 86 -4.44 11.67 -8.51
CA ASN A 86 -5.28 10.74 -9.27
C ASN A 86 -4.44 9.73 -10.06
N PRO A 87 -3.91 8.70 -9.40
CA PRO A 87 -3.06 7.71 -10.05
C PRO A 87 -3.79 7.03 -11.20
N THR A 88 -3.12 6.94 -12.34
CA THR A 88 -3.65 6.31 -13.55
C THR A 88 -3.35 4.80 -13.53
N VAL A 89 -4.04 4.06 -14.40
CA VAL A 89 -3.71 2.65 -14.65
C VAL A 89 -2.24 2.50 -15.05
N HIS A 90 -1.72 3.46 -15.81
CA HIS A 90 -0.32 3.48 -16.23
C HIS A 90 0.65 3.57 -15.03
N ASN A 91 0.36 4.40 -14.04
CA ASN A 91 1.15 4.46 -12.80
C ASN A 91 1.17 3.10 -12.08
N VAL A 92 0.03 2.44 -12.00
CA VAL A 92 -0.09 1.12 -11.36
C VAL A 92 0.71 0.07 -12.13
N GLU A 93 0.61 0.06 -13.45
CA GLU A 93 1.33 -0.90 -14.29
C GLU A 93 2.84 -0.70 -14.23
N ASP A 94 3.31 0.55 -14.24
CA ASP A 94 4.74 0.87 -14.10
C ASP A 94 5.30 0.42 -12.74
N ALA A 95 4.57 0.71 -11.67
CA ALA A 95 4.97 0.30 -10.32
C ALA A 95 4.95 -1.23 -10.18
N LEU A 96 3.95 -1.89 -10.75
CA LEU A 96 3.85 -3.35 -10.76
C LEU A 96 5.02 -3.98 -11.52
N ALA A 97 5.41 -3.40 -12.66
CA ALA A 97 6.56 -3.87 -13.43
C ALA A 97 7.85 -3.79 -12.60
N LEU A 98 8.07 -2.69 -11.88
CA LEU A 98 9.21 -2.55 -10.97
C LEU A 98 9.16 -3.58 -9.83
N TYR A 99 8.00 -3.78 -9.24
CA TYR A 99 7.80 -4.76 -8.18
C TYR A 99 8.25 -6.16 -8.62
N ASN A 100 7.81 -6.57 -9.80
CA ASN A 100 8.15 -7.88 -10.37
C ASN A 100 9.61 -7.96 -10.79
N GLN A 101 10.13 -6.91 -11.43
CA GLN A 101 11.50 -6.85 -11.93
C GLN A 101 12.53 -6.92 -10.79
N GLN A 102 12.26 -6.23 -9.68
CA GLN A 102 13.13 -6.21 -8.52
C GLN A 102 12.84 -7.35 -7.54
N LYS A 103 11.92 -8.24 -7.87
CA LYS A 103 11.52 -9.37 -7.05
C LYS A 103 11.13 -8.96 -5.62
N CYS A 104 10.37 -7.87 -5.52
CA CYS A 104 9.89 -7.37 -4.24
C CYS A 104 8.89 -8.35 -3.62
N ASN A 105 8.86 -8.41 -2.30
CA ASN A 105 7.89 -9.21 -1.55
C ASN A 105 7.06 -8.36 -0.58
N ALA A 106 7.21 -7.06 -0.61
CA ALA A 106 6.42 -6.12 0.18
C ALA A 106 6.29 -4.77 -0.54
N LEU A 107 5.28 -4.02 -0.15
CA LEU A 107 4.99 -2.67 -0.63
C LEU A 107 4.94 -1.72 0.56
N ILE A 108 5.54 -0.55 0.41
CA ILE A 108 5.42 0.55 1.36
C ILE A 108 4.93 1.78 0.61
N ALA A 109 3.89 2.43 1.12
CA ALA A 109 3.41 3.70 0.59
C ALA A 109 3.79 4.82 1.54
N ILE A 110 4.38 5.88 1.00
CA ILE A 110 4.67 7.11 1.75
C ILE A 110 4.20 8.29 0.93
N GLY A 111 3.40 9.14 1.55
CA GLY A 111 2.86 10.33 0.92
C GLY A 111 1.40 10.52 1.21
N GLY A 112 0.72 11.18 0.30
CA GLY A 112 -0.72 11.42 0.40
C GLY A 112 -1.56 10.24 -0.09
N GLY A 113 -2.87 10.49 -0.21
CA GLY A 113 -3.84 9.48 -0.65
C GLY A 113 -3.51 8.87 -2.00
N SER A 114 -2.93 9.64 -2.92
CA SER A 114 -2.57 9.14 -4.26
C SER A 114 -1.52 8.03 -4.20
N SER A 115 -0.49 8.21 -3.37
CA SER A 115 0.55 7.17 -3.19
C SER A 115 -0.02 5.92 -2.53
N MET A 116 -0.87 6.09 -1.52
CA MET A 116 -1.54 4.97 -0.85
C MET A 116 -2.47 4.22 -1.79
N ASP A 117 -3.25 4.92 -2.59
CA ASP A 117 -4.17 4.31 -3.56
C ASP A 117 -3.42 3.55 -4.65
N CYS A 118 -2.32 4.12 -5.16
CA CYS A 118 -1.46 3.45 -6.12
C CYS A 118 -0.87 2.17 -5.53
N ALA A 119 -0.35 2.22 -4.31
CA ALA A 119 0.21 1.04 -3.64
C ALA A 119 -0.84 -0.04 -3.39
N LYS A 120 -2.05 0.34 -2.99
CA LYS A 120 -3.18 -0.60 -2.83
C LYS A 120 -3.54 -1.28 -4.14
N ALA A 121 -3.58 -0.53 -5.23
CA ALA A 121 -3.87 -1.07 -6.56
C ALA A 121 -2.78 -2.05 -7.02
N VAL A 122 -1.52 -1.72 -6.80
CA VAL A 122 -0.39 -2.62 -7.07
C VAL A 122 -0.51 -3.90 -6.23
N GLY A 123 -0.79 -3.75 -4.94
CA GLY A 123 -0.97 -4.89 -4.04
C GLY A 123 -2.11 -5.82 -4.48
N ALA A 124 -3.22 -5.24 -4.93
CA ALA A 124 -4.34 -6.01 -5.46
C ALA A 124 -3.94 -6.78 -6.72
N ARG A 125 -3.16 -6.17 -7.62
CA ARG A 125 -2.64 -6.82 -8.82
C ARG A 125 -1.67 -7.95 -8.51
N VAL A 126 -0.84 -7.77 -7.49
CA VAL A 126 0.09 -8.81 -7.04
C VAL A 126 -0.67 -10.01 -6.46
N ALA A 127 -1.71 -9.75 -5.67
CA ALA A 127 -2.53 -10.79 -5.05
C ALA A 127 -3.42 -11.52 -6.08
N TYR A 128 -3.90 -10.81 -7.11
CA TYR A 128 -4.81 -11.35 -8.12
C TYR A 128 -4.31 -11.07 -9.55
N PRO A 129 -3.23 -11.74 -9.99
CA PRO A 129 -2.59 -11.43 -11.28
C PRO A 129 -3.47 -11.70 -12.49
N LYS A 130 -4.53 -12.50 -12.35
CA LYS A 130 -5.44 -12.85 -13.47
C LYS A 130 -6.56 -11.84 -13.70
N LYS A 131 -6.78 -10.89 -12.80
CA LYS A 131 -7.69 -9.77 -13.05
C LYS A 131 -6.92 -8.68 -13.79
N SER A 132 -6.77 -8.86 -15.08
CA SER A 132 -6.42 -7.75 -15.94
C SER A 132 -7.47 -6.65 -15.70
N SER A 133 -7.02 -5.44 -15.43
CA SER A 133 -7.86 -4.25 -15.52
C SER A 133 -8.22 -4.09 -16.99
N GLY A 134 -9.03 -5.02 -17.46
CA GLY A 134 -9.37 -5.05 -18.85
C GLY A 134 -10.54 -4.16 -19.09
N LYS A 135 -10.50 -3.39 -20.05
CA LYS A 135 -11.54 -2.77 -20.86
C LYS A 135 -12.39 -1.74 -20.16
#